data_ecf37f1d290490bf6669ea02f3125b10
#
_entry.id   ecf37f1d290490bf6669ea02f3125b10
#
_cell.length_a   1.000
_cell.length_b   1.000
_cell.length_c   1.000
_cell.angle_alpha   90.00
_cell.angle_beta   90.00
_cell.angle_gamma   90.00
#
_symmetry.space_group_name_H-M   'P 1'
#
loop_
_entity.id
_entity.type
_entity.pdbx_description
1 polymer ?
#
loop_
_entity_poly.entity_id
_entity_poly.type
_entity_poly.pdbx_seq_one_letter_code
_entity_poly.pdbx_strand_id
1 'polypeptide(L)'
;MRRIRIVLAVVLFLLPAAANAADSRESLVVSPAWLAQHLNDPDLVLLHVGVKAEYDAGHIPGARHLNYQDLAVSDRASGGLTLQMLPADLLKQRLEAAGISNGSRIVLYFSGENAYVSPTARVMFTLDYAGLGERASILDGGIEAWTRSGQTVTTEVPAARPGTLATLSIRQLVVDAEFVKANLASPAISVVDARNAAFYSGAQRGGNQASPHKAGHIEGAKSVPFSDTVNADNTLKPAAELQKLFTAAGVKPGDTVVAYCHIGQQATQVILAARTLGYAVRLYDGSFEEWSRKDYPVAK
;
A
#
# COMPACT_ATOMS: atom_id res chain seq x y z
N MET A 1 41.60 54.46 20.17
CA MET A 1 41.25 53.02 20.21
C MET A 1 39.75 52.84 20.00
N ARG A 2 39.32 52.52 18.78
CA ARG A 2 37.90 52.31 18.41
C ARG A 2 37.56 50.83 18.61
N ARG A 3 36.65 50.49 19.53
CA ARG A 3 36.15 49.14 19.73
C ARG A 3 35.03 48.84 18.71
N ILE A 4 35.32 47.92 17.79
CA ILE A 4 34.35 47.38 16.83
C ILE A 4 33.51 46.33 17.61
N ARG A 5 32.21 46.55 17.70
CA ARG A 5 31.25 45.57 18.19
C ARG A 5 30.71 44.76 16.99
N ILE A 6 31.09 43.50 16.93
CA ILE A 6 30.54 42.55 15.96
C ILE A 6 29.19 42.07 16.53
N VAL A 7 28.10 42.36 15.84
CA VAL A 7 26.78 41.82 16.12
C VAL A 7 26.62 40.55 15.28
N LEU A 8 26.61 39.42 15.94
CA LEU A 8 26.34 38.12 15.31
C LEU A 8 24.83 37.96 15.12
N ALA A 9 24.35 38.11 13.90
CA ALA A 9 22.95 37.80 13.56
C ALA A 9 22.77 36.29 13.42
N VAL A 10 22.06 35.66 14.36
CA VAL A 10 21.65 34.27 14.25
C VAL A 10 20.41 34.25 13.36
N VAL A 11 20.57 33.75 12.13
CA VAL A 11 19.46 33.49 11.22
C VAL A 11 18.90 32.10 11.57
N LEU A 12 17.74 32.08 12.22
CA LEU A 12 16.98 30.87 12.47
C LEU A 12 16.33 30.43 11.14
N PHE A 13 16.82 29.37 10.53
CA PHE A 13 16.12 28.68 9.44
C PHE A 13 14.97 27.86 10.04
N LEU A 14 13.75 28.39 9.96
CA LEU A 14 12.54 27.61 10.16
C LEU A 14 12.30 26.76 8.89
N LEU A 15 12.54 25.47 8.99
CA LEU A 15 12.19 24.49 7.95
C LEU A 15 10.66 24.31 7.92
N PRO A 16 10.01 24.36 6.76
CA PRO A 16 8.59 24.08 6.64
C PRO A 16 8.34 22.57 6.67
N ALA A 17 8.07 22.01 7.83
CA ALA A 17 7.78 20.57 8.00
C ALA A 17 6.29 20.20 7.92
N ALA A 18 5.38 21.16 7.77
CA ALA A 18 3.94 20.91 7.87
C ALA A 18 3.18 20.80 6.53
N ALA A 19 3.78 21.21 5.42
CA ALA A 19 3.09 21.26 4.12
C ALA A 19 3.01 19.89 3.40
N ASN A 20 3.87 18.94 3.70
CA ASN A 20 3.99 17.69 2.91
C ASN A 20 2.96 16.59 3.25
N ALA A 21 2.30 16.63 4.40
CA ALA A 21 1.43 15.51 4.82
C ALA A 21 -0.01 15.62 4.27
N ALA A 22 -0.56 16.82 4.13
CA ALA A 22 -1.91 17.02 3.57
C ALA A 22 -1.92 16.78 2.05
N ASP A 23 -0.91 17.26 1.34
CA ASP A 23 -0.74 17.05 -0.10
C ASP A 23 -0.56 15.57 -0.46
N SER A 24 0.07 14.78 0.43
CA SER A 24 0.29 13.36 0.20
C SER A 24 -0.98 12.52 0.29
N ARG A 25 -1.93 12.85 1.19
CA ARG A 25 -3.20 12.10 1.30
C ARG A 25 -4.07 12.30 0.06
N GLU A 26 -4.29 13.54 -0.38
CA GLU A 26 -5.14 13.87 -1.53
C GLU A 26 -4.59 13.30 -2.85
N SER A 27 -3.27 13.13 -2.96
CA SER A 27 -2.67 12.46 -4.12
C SER A 27 -2.85 10.94 -4.09
N LEU A 28 -2.96 10.32 -2.90
CA LEU A 28 -3.03 8.87 -2.73
C LEU A 28 -4.47 8.35 -2.67
N VAL A 29 -5.42 9.18 -2.18
CA VAL A 29 -6.80 8.77 -1.93
C VAL A 29 -7.74 9.84 -2.48
N VAL A 30 -8.62 9.46 -3.42
CA VAL A 30 -9.57 10.37 -4.06
C VAL A 30 -11.00 10.10 -3.61
N SER A 31 -11.82 11.14 -3.55
CA SER A 31 -13.23 11.01 -3.21
C SER A 31 -14.09 10.59 -4.42
N PRO A 32 -15.31 10.04 -4.19
CA PRO A 32 -16.27 9.81 -5.27
C PRO A 32 -16.61 11.07 -6.05
N ALA A 33 -16.70 12.23 -5.39
CA ALA A 33 -16.99 13.51 -6.05
C ALA A 33 -15.84 13.92 -6.98
N TRP A 34 -14.59 13.72 -6.57
CA TRP A 34 -13.44 13.97 -7.42
C TRP A 34 -13.48 13.05 -8.66
N LEU A 35 -13.69 11.73 -8.47
CA LEU A 35 -13.73 10.78 -9.58
C LEU A 35 -14.85 11.09 -10.56
N ALA A 36 -16.04 11.49 -10.08
CA ALA A 36 -17.17 11.85 -10.94
C ALA A 36 -16.84 13.03 -11.88
N GLN A 37 -16.05 14.00 -11.41
CA GLN A 37 -15.60 15.14 -12.22
C GLN A 37 -14.55 14.76 -13.27
N HIS A 38 -13.77 13.69 -13.02
CA HIS A 38 -12.65 13.26 -13.86
C HIS A 38 -12.93 11.98 -14.66
N LEU A 39 -14.16 11.44 -14.57
CA LEU A 39 -14.51 10.15 -15.19
C LEU A 39 -14.29 10.11 -16.71
N ASN A 40 -14.42 11.25 -17.35
CA ASN A 40 -14.26 11.40 -18.80
C ASN A 40 -12.89 11.94 -19.21
N ASP A 41 -11.93 12.05 -18.29
CA ASP A 41 -10.58 12.51 -18.63
C ASP A 41 -9.92 11.48 -19.58
N PRO A 42 -9.33 11.92 -20.69
CA PRO A 42 -8.79 11.01 -21.71
C PRO A 42 -7.64 10.13 -21.20
N ASP A 43 -6.93 10.59 -20.19
CA ASP A 43 -5.78 9.88 -19.60
C ASP A 43 -6.15 9.04 -18.37
N LEU A 44 -7.43 9.04 -17.96
CA LEU A 44 -7.88 8.26 -16.82
C LEU A 44 -7.89 6.76 -17.18
N VAL A 45 -7.19 5.98 -16.36
CA VAL A 45 -7.30 4.52 -16.33
C VAL A 45 -7.93 4.12 -15.00
N LEU A 46 -9.18 3.69 -15.06
CA LEU A 46 -9.95 3.26 -13.89
C LEU A 46 -9.92 1.73 -13.79
N LEU A 47 -9.44 1.19 -12.66
CA LEU A 47 -9.25 -0.25 -12.48
C LEU A 47 -10.03 -0.75 -11.26
N HIS A 48 -10.95 -1.68 -11.50
CA HIS A 48 -11.58 -2.47 -10.46
C HIS A 48 -10.64 -3.58 -10.00
N VAL A 49 -10.22 -3.54 -8.76
CA VAL A 49 -9.38 -4.57 -8.14
C VAL A 49 -10.25 -5.45 -7.25
N GLY A 50 -10.62 -6.61 -7.73
CA GLY A 50 -11.55 -7.48 -6.99
C GLY A 50 -11.91 -8.75 -7.74
N VAL A 51 -13.00 -9.37 -7.32
CA VAL A 51 -13.52 -10.58 -7.94
C VAL A 51 -14.19 -10.23 -9.28
N LYS A 52 -13.85 -11.00 -10.33
CA LYS A 52 -14.43 -10.78 -11.67
C LYS A 52 -15.96 -10.80 -11.67
N ALA A 53 -16.56 -11.69 -10.88
CA ALA A 53 -18.02 -11.78 -10.80
C ALA A 53 -18.68 -10.52 -10.22
N GLU A 54 -18.03 -9.83 -9.28
CA GLU A 54 -18.49 -8.55 -8.74
C GLU A 54 -18.40 -7.43 -9.79
N TYR A 55 -17.30 -7.39 -10.55
CA TYR A 55 -17.14 -6.48 -11.67
C TYR A 55 -18.26 -6.70 -12.72
N ASP A 56 -18.56 -7.95 -13.07
CA ASP A 56 -19.59 -8.30 -14.07
C ASP A 56 -21.00 -7.98 -13.59
N ALA A 57 -21.26 -8.03 -12.29
CA ALA A 57 -22.53 -7.66 -11.68
C ALA A 57 -22.77 -6.12 -11.71
N GLY A 58 -21.69 -5.35 -11.67
CA GLY A 58 -21.77 -3.89 -11.78
C GLY A 58 -20.44 -3.21 -11.43
N HIS A 59 -20.02 -2.29 -12.27
CA HIS A 59 -18.77 -1.54 -12.09
C HIS A 59 -18.94 -0.07 -12.46
N ILE A 60 -18.01 0.77 -12.04
CA ILE A 60 -18.00 2.20 -12.39
C ILE A 60 -17.80 2.33 -13.90
N PRO A 61 -18.57 3.18 -14.62
CA PRO A 61 -18.46 3.33 -16.07
C PRO A 61 -17.01 3.59 -16.50
N GLY A 62 -16.59 2.88 -17.56
CA GLY A 62 -15.21 2.97 -18.08
C GLY A 62 -14.15 2.17 -17.32
N ALA A 63 -14.50 1.59 -16.18
CA ALA A 63 -13.56 0.77 -15.41
C ALA A 63 -13.24 -0.56 -16.11
N ARG A 64 -12.01 -1.03 -15.91
CA ARG A 64 -11.55 -2.37 -16.32
C ARG A 64 -11.28 -3.23 -15.10
N HIS A 65 -11.50 -4.52 -15.24
CA HIS A 65 -11.16 -5.48 -14.19
C HIS A 65 -9.66 -5.76 -14.16
N LEU A 66 -9.08 -5.80 -12.96
CA LEU A 66 -7.71 -6.20 -12.70
C LEU A 66 -7.68 -7.20 -11.54
N ASN A 67 -7.20 -8.41 -11.81
CA ASN A 67 -6.86 -9.33 -10.74
C ASN A 67 -5.46 -8.97 -10.20
N TYR A 68 -5.37 -8.61 -8.92
CA TYR A 68 -4.10 -8.24 -8.29
C TYR A 68 -3.04 -9.37 -8.34
N GLN A 69 -3.47 -10.63 -8.42
CA GLN A 69 -2.57 -11.78 -8.54
C GLN A 69 -1.83 -11.81 -9.88
N ASP A 70 -2.37 -11.17 -10.93
CA ASP A 70 -1.71 -11.08 -12.23
C ASP A 70 -0.49 -10.15 -12.20
N LEU A 71 -0.36 -9.32 -11.14
CA LEU A 71 0.78 -8.45 -10.88
C LEU A 71 1.79 -9.03 -9.90
N ALA A 72 1.71 -10.32 -9.61
CA ALA A 72 2.58 -11.00 -8.65
C ALA A 72 2.92 -12.41 -9.11
N VAL A 73 4.00 -12.97 -8.56
CA VAL A 73 4.34 -14.38 -8.72
C VAL A 73 4.07 -15.14 -7.42
N SER A 74 3.51 -16.32 -7.55
CA SER A 74 3.30 -17.25 -6.43
C SER A 74 3.78 -18.63 -6.86
N ASP A 75 4.84 -19.12 -6.24
CA ASP A 75 5.47 -20.39 -6.60
C ASP A 75 5.31 -21.44 -5.47
N ARG A 76 4.07 -21.59 -5.02
CA ARG A 76 3.74 -22.53 -3.91
C ARG A 76 4.05 -23.99 -4.24
N ALA A 77 3.92 -24.36 -5.53
CA ALA A 77 4.11 -25.76 -5.95
C ALA A 77 5.56 -26.23 -5.80
N SER A 78 6.53 -25.34 -6.01
CA SER A 78 7.97 -25.60 -5.82
C SER A 78 8.50 -25.17 -4.46
N GLY A 79 7.61 -24.82 -3.51
CA GLY A 79 7.99 -24.37 -2.17
C GLY A 79 8.44 -22.90 -2.13
N GLY A 80 8.21 -22.13 -3.19
CA GLY A 80 8.46 -20.71 -3.24
C GLY A 80 7.51 -19.88 -2.37
N LEU A 81 7.69 -18.57 -2.38
CA LEU A 81 6.88 -17.63 -1.61
C LEU A 81 5.62 -17.21 -2.39
N THR A 82 4.66 -16.70 -1.65
CA THR A 82 3.38 -16.24 -2.20
C THR A 82 3.43 -14.74 -2.49
N LEU A 83 2.83 -14.33 -3.62
CA LEU A 83 2.52 -12.94 -3.97
C LEU A 83 3.77 -12.03 -4.06
N GLN A 84 4.89 -12.55 -4.54
CA GLN A 84 6.13 -11.80 -4.69
C GLN A 84 6.07 -10.83 -5.89
N MET A 85 6.86 -9.76 -5.87
CA MET A 85 6.95 -8.83 -6.99
C MET A 85 7.39 -9.52 -8.27
N LEU A 86 6.75 -9.16 -9.38
CA LEU A 86 7.15 -9.62 -10.71
C LEU A 86 8.50 -9.02 -11.12
N PRO A 87 9.27 -9.73 -11.97
CA PRO A 87 10.36 -9.12 -12.75
C PRO A 87 9.86 -7.92 -13.57
N ALA A 88 10.69 -6.87 -13.68
CA ALA A 88 10.29 -5.58 -14.25
C ALA A 88 9.67 -5.68 -15.66
N ASP A 89 10.22 -6.51 -16.53
CA ASP A 89 9.72 -6.67 -17.91
C ASP A 89 8.32 -7.31 -17.93
N LEU A 90 8.10 -8.33 -17.11
CA LEU A 90 6.80 -8.98 -17.00
C LEU A 90 5.78 -8.05 -16.34
N LEU A 91 6.19 -7.31 -15.30
CA LEU A 91 5.35 -6.31 -14.67
C LEU A 91 4.91 -5.25 -15.69
N LYS A 92 5.85 -4.73 -16.50
CA LYS A 92 5.55 -3.79 -17.57
C LYS A 92 4.47 -4.32 -18.51
N GLN A 93 4.63 -5.55 -19.01
CA GLN A 93 3.66 -6.19 -19.92
C GLN A 93 2.26 -6.29 -19.27
N ARG A 94 2.18 -6.65 -17.98
CA ARG A 94 0.90 -6.74 -17.25
C ARG A 94 0.24 -5.37 -17.08
N LEU A 95 1.02 -4.34 -16.76
CA LEU A 95 0.51 -2.98 -16.63
C LEU A 95 0.03 -2.41 -17.97
N GLU A 96 0.75 -2.68 -19.07
CA GLU A 96 0.31 -2.32 -20.42
C GLU A 96 -0.98 -3.06 -20.82
N ALA A 97 -1.11 -4.33 -20.50
CA ALA A 97 -2.34 -5.10 -20.72
C ALA A 97 -3.54 -4.53 -19.93
N ALA A 98 -3.32 -3.97 -18.75
CA ALA A 98 -4.33 -3.25 -17.98
C ALA A 98 -4.70 -1.89 -18.58
N GLY A 99 -3.99 -1.43 -19.62
CA GLY A 99 -4.23 -0.19 -20.34
C GLY A 99 -3.43 1.00 -19.82
N ILE A 100 -2.43 0.77 -18.99
CA ILE A 100 -1.62 1.84 -18.39
C ILE A 100 -0.55 2.29 -19.38
N SER A 101 -0.46 3.60 -19.60
CA SER A 101 0.54 4.28 -20.42
C SER A 101 1.34 5.29 -19.59
N ASN A 102 2.41 5.83 -20.16
CA ASN A 102 3.26 6.82 -19.48
C ASN A 102 2.50 8.06 -18.99
N GLY A 103 1.44 8.49 -19.70
CA GLY A 103 0.62 9.65 -19.35
C GLY A 103 -0.57 9.34 -18.44
N SER A 104 -0.85 8.07 -18.16
CA SER A 104 -2.07 7.67 -17.44
C SER A 104 -2.16 8.24 -16.04
N ARG A 105 -3.34 8.79 -15.68
CA ARG A 105 -3.82 8.97 -14.32
C ARG A 105 -4.55 7.69 -13.92
N ILE A 106 -4.09 7.02 -12.87
CA ILE A 106 -4.61 5.71 -12.50
C ILE A 106 -5.46 5.85 -11.24
N VAL A 107 -6.70 5.38 -11.29
CA VAL A 107 -7.54 5.27 -10.09
C VAL A 107 -7.91 3.80 -9.90
N LEU A 108 -7.63 3.31 -8.72
CA LEU A 108 -7.95 1.95 -8.28
C LEU A 108 -9.17 1.99 -7.39
N TYR A 109 -10.07 1.04 -7.53
CA TYR A 109 -11.15 0.86 -6.58
C TYR A 109 -11.47 -0.62 -6.38
N PHE A 110 -12.18 -0.90 -5.31
CA PHE A 110 -12.58 -2.24 -4.89
C PHE A 110 -14.10 -2.32 -4.74
N SER A 111 -14.61 -3.54 -4.65
CA SER A 111 -15.98 -3.88 -4.25
C SER A 111 -15.95 -4.89 -3.11
N GLY A 112 -17.09 -5.06 -2.42
CA GLY A 112 -17.29 -6.08 -1.39
C GLY A 112 -16.96 -5.66 0.04
N GLU A 113 -17.65 -6.31 0.96
CA GLU A 113 -17.76 -5.85 2.36
C GLU A 113 -16.48 -5.97 3.18
N ASN A 114 -15.49 -6.79 2.83
CA ASN A 114 -14.49 -7.14 3.84
C ASN A 114 -13.05 -7.35 3.42
N ALA A 115 -12.71 -7.30 2.15
CA ALA A 115 -11.40 -7.86 1.84
C ALA A 115 -10.55 -7.09 0.83
N TYR A 116 -11.14 -6.24 0.02
CA TYR A 116 -10.43 -5.78 -1.17
C TYR A 116 -9.64 -4.48 -1.02
N VAL A 117 -9.72 -3.80 0.13
CA VAL A 117 -8.82 -2.67 0.43
C VAL A 117 -7.37 -3.11 0.38
N SER A 118 -7.01 -4.23 1.03
CA SER A 118 -5.63 -4.75 1.03
C SER A 118 -5.13 -5.20 -0.35
N PRO A 119 -5.90 -5.97 -1.17
CA PRO A 119 -5.53 -6.24 -2.56
C PRO A 119 -5.34 -4.97 -3.40
N THR A 120 -6.23 -3.98 -3.25
CA THR A 120 -6.14 -2.70 -3.96
C THR A 120 -4.91 -1.90 -3.52
N ALA A 121 -4.63 -1.86 -2.22
CA ALA A 121 -3.40 -1.27 -1.69
C ALA A 121 -2.14 -2.01 -2.19
N ARG A 122 -2.22 -3.33 -2.42
CA ARG A 122 -1.12 -4.10 -3.04
C ARG A 122 -0.87 -3.65 -4.47
N VAL A 123 -1.91 -3.45 -5.28
CA VAL A 123 -1.77 -2.90 -6.64
C VAL A 123 -1.19 -1.50 -6.60
N MET A 124 -1.69 -0.63 -5.70
CA MET A 124 -1.16 0.72 -5.50
C MET A 124 0.33 0.71 -5.15
N PHE A 125 0.76 -0.17 -4.24
CA PHE A 125 2.17 -0.34 -3.90
C PHE A 125 2.99 -0.85 -5.09
N THR A 126 2.45 -1.78 -5.88
CA THR A 126 3.10 -2.30 -7.08
C THR A 126 3.31 -1.21 -8.13
N LEU A 127 2.33 -0.30 -8.31
CA LEU A 127 2.47 0.88 -9.16
C LEU A 127 3.55 1.84 -8.64
N ASP A 128 3.61 2.06 -7.33
CA ASP A 128 4.67 2.87 -6.71
C ASP A 128 6.05 2.24 -6.90
N TYR A 129 6.17 0.93 -6.70
CA TYR A 129 7.38 0.16 -6.98
C TYR A 129 7.82 0.28 -8.45
N ALA A 130 6.88 0.28 -9.39
CA ALA A 130 7.12 0.45 -10.83
C ALA A 130 7.49 1.89 -11.25
N GLY A 131 7.47 2.88 -10.32
CA GLY A 131 7.72 4.28 -10.61
C GLY A 131 6.50 5.07 -11.09
N LEU A 132 5.29 4.51 -10.93
CA LEU A 132 4.03 5.11 -11.36
C LEU A 132 3.18 5.65 -10.18
N GLY A 133 3.68 5.58 -8.95
CA GLY A 133 2.93 5.86 -7.73
C GLY A 133 2.41 7.29 -7.60
N GLU A 134 3.08 8.28 -8.19
CA GLU A 134 2.62 9.69 -8.19
C GLU A 134 1.38 9.93 -9.05
N ARG A 135 1.03 8.98 -9.92
CA ARG A 135 -0.11 9.03 -10.84
C ARG A 135 -1.23 8.08 -10.43
N ALA A 136 -1.07 7.37 -9.32
CA ALA A 136 -2.00 6.37 -8.86
C ALA A 136 -2.69 6.82 -7.56
N SER A 137 -3.99 6.59 -7.48
CA SER A 137 -4.81 6.87 -6.29
C SER A 137 -5.81 5.73 -6.06
N ILE A 138 -6.31 5.61 -4.83
CA ILE A 138 -7.42 4.71 -4.49
C ILE A 138 -8.68 5.55 -4.28
N LEU A 139 -9.82 5.09 -4.82
CA LEU A 139 -11.13 5.63 -4.51
C LEU A 139 -11.51 5.27 -3.07
N ASP A 140 -11.64 6.27 -2.21
CA ASP A 140 -11.94 6.09 -0.79
C ASP A 140 -13.31 5.45 -0.59
N GLY A 141 -13.36 4.32 0.10
CA GLY A 141 -14.56 3.54 0.34
C GLY A 141 -15.09 2.77 -0.87
N GLY A 142 -14.30 2.66 -1.96
CA GLY A 142 -14.59 1.79 -3.11
C GLY A 142 -15.90 2.10 -3.84
N ILE A 143 -16.47 1.06 -4.48
CA ILE A 143 -17.73 1.18 -5.25
C ILE A 143 -18.92 1.51 -4.34
N GLU A 144 -18.89 1.09 -3.10
CA GLU A 144 -19.93 1.37 -2.12
C GLU A 144 -20.01 2.88 -1.81
N ALA A 145 -18.87 3.55 -1.68
CA ALA A 145 -18.84 5.02 -1.52
C ALA A 145 -19.29 5.73 -2.81
N TRP A 146 -18.93 5.20 -3.98
CA TRP A 146 -19.39 5.70 -5.28
C TRP A 146 -20.92 5.68 -5.38
N THR A 147 -21.53 4.54 -5.10
CA THR A 147 -23.00 4.38 -5.16
C THR A 147 -23.72 5.18 -4.08
N ARG A 148 -23.17 5.24 -2.85
CA ARG A 148 -23.73 6.11 -1.79
C ARG A 148 -23.71 7.59 -2.15
N SER A 149 -22.77 8.01 -3.01
CA SER A 149 -22.73 9.40 -3.50
C SER A 149 -23.74 9.70 -4.62
N GLY A 150 -24.62 8.73 -4.96
CA GLY A 150 -25.66 8.87 -5.98
C GLY A 150 -25.18 8.60 -7.39
N GLN A 151 -23.97 8.08 -7.55
CA GLN A 151 -23.43 7.77 -8.87
C GLN A 151 -23.88 6.38 -9.36
N THR A 152 -23.97 6.22 -10.67
CA THR A 152 -24.44 4.98 -11.30
C THR A 152 -23.31 4.00 -11.57
N VAL A 153 -23.68 2.72 -11.68
CA VAL A 153 -22.82 1.64 -12.17
C VAL A 153 -23.35 1.10 -13.49
N THR A 154 -22.52 0.37 -14.20
CA THR A 154 -22.84 -0.26 -15.48
C THR A 154 -22.33 -1.69 -15.53
N THR A 155 -22.87 -2.50 -16.45
CA THR A 155 -22.32 -3.82 -16.83
C THR A 155 -21.63 -3.76 -18.20
N GLU A 156 -21.58 -2.57 -18.84
CA GLU A 156 -20.94 -2.38 -20.14
C GLU A 156 -19.42 -2.42 -20.01
N VAL A 157 -18.81 -3.47 -20.54
CA VAL A 157 -17.34 -3.66 -20.50
C VAL A 157 -16.68 -2.77 -21.57
N PRO A 158 -15.76 -1.87 -21.18
CA PRO A 158 -15.09 -1.02 -22.13
C PRO A 158 -14.19 -1.84 -23.08
N ALA A 159 -14.03 -1.37 -24.32
CA ALA A 159 -13.13 -2.00 -25.28
C ALA A 159 -11.70 -2.10 -24.71
N ALA A 160 -11.10 -3.26 -24.88
CA ALA A 160 -9.71 -3.47 -24.49
C ALA A 160 -8.77 -2.56 -25.29
N ARG A 161 -8.00 -1.73 -24.59
CA ARG A 161 -6.99 -0.84 -25.18
C ARG A 161 -5.71 -1.00 -24.37
N PRO A 162 -4.75 -1.83 -24.81
CA PRO A 162 -3.45 -1.92 -24.16
C PRO A 162 -2.78 -0.55 -24.12
N GLY A 163 -2.07 -0.30 -23.04
CA GLY A 163 -1.25 0.90 -22.88
C GLY A 163 0.15 0.74 -23.48
N THR A 164 0.94 1.79 -23.34
CA THR A 164 2.35 1.79 -23.74
C THR A 164 3.18 2.48 -22.66
N LEU A 165 4.11 1.75 -22.07
CA LEU A 165 5.04 2.22 -21.06
C LEU A 165 6.47 2.23 -21.60
N ALA A 166 7.24 3.24 -21.21
CA ALA A 166 8.70 3.19 -21.29
C ALA A 166 9.24 2.12 -20.34
N THR A 167 10.55 2.00 -20.25
CA THR A 167 11.19 1.16 -19.21
C THR A 167 10.74 1.63 -17.83
N LEU A 168 10.33 0.68 -16.97
CA LEU A 168 9.91 1.00 -15.60
C LEU A 168 11.08 1.53 -14.78
N SER A 169 10.81 2.55 -13.97
CA SER A 169 11.77 3.08 -13.00
C SER A 169 11.56 2.39 -11.65
N ILE A 170 12.12 1.20 -11.50
CA ILE A 170 11.94 0.38 -10.30
C ILE A 170 12.50 1.09 -9.06
N ARG A 171 11.63 1.34 -8.08
CA ARG A 171 11.99 2.00 -6.81
C ARG A 171 12.43 0.97 -5.77
N GLN A 172 13.38 1.35 -4.91
CA GLN A 172 13.92 0.51 -3.83
C GLN A 172 12.95 0.48 -2.61
N LEU A 173 11.73 0.00 -2.85
CA LEU A 173 10.68 -0.07 -1.86
C LEU A 173 10.50 -1.45 -1.23
N VAL A 174 11.12 -2.47 -1.80
CA VAL A 174 11.04 -3.86 -1.31
C VAL A 174 12.33 -4.22 -0.59
N VAL A 175 12.20 -4.91 0.53
CA VAL A 175 13.31 -5.43 1.34
C VAL A 175 13.13 -6.92 1.59
N ASP A 176 14.22 -7.60 1.86
CA ASP A 176 14.28 -9.02 2.19
C ASP A 176 14.37 -9.27 3.70
N ALA A 177 14.39 -10.55 4.08
CA ALA A 177 14.49 -10.98 5.46
C ALA A 177 15.80 -10.57 6.13
N GLU A 178 16.92 -10.52 5.39
CA GLU A 178 18.22 -10.14 5.92
C GLU A 178 18.24 -8.65 6.28
N PHE A 179 17.66 -7.80 5.40
CA PHE A 179 17.48 -6.38 5.72
C PHE A 179 16.67 -6.20 7.01
N VAL A 180 15.52 -6.88 7.13
CA VAL A 180 14.68 -6.79 8.33
C VAL A 180 15.48 -7.21 9.57
N LYS A 181 16.13 -8.39 9.53
CA LYS A 181 16.93 -8.92 10.63
C LYS A 181 18.05 -7.97 11.07
N ALA A 182 18.75 -7.38 10.12
CA ALA A 182 19.85 -6.45 10.39
C ALA A 182 19.38 -5.12 11.02
N ASN A 183 18.09 -4.76 10.86
CA ASN A 183 17.55 -3.47 11.28
C ASN A 183 16.54 -3.55 12.43
N LEU A 184 16.37 -4.70 13.11
CA LEU A 184 15.42 -4.85 14.22
C LEU A 184 15.71 -3.88 15.39
N ALA A 185 16.97 -3.55 15.63
CA ALA A 185 17.40 -2.62 16.68
C ALA A 185 17.69 -1.20 16.16
N SER A 186 17.42 -0.91 14.90
CA SER A 186 17.69 0.41 14.32
C SER A 186 16.77 1.49 14.91
N PRO A 187 17.29 2.63 15.38
CA PRO A 187 16.48 3.69 15.94
C PRO A 187 15.68 4.47 14.89
N ALA A 188 15.99 4.29 13.59
CA ALA A 188 15.36 5.00 12.47
C ALA A 188 14.38 4.13 11.67
N ILE A 189 14.24 2.84 12.04
CA ILE A 189 13.38 1.88 11.34
C ILE A 189 12.38 1.30 12.32
N SER A 190 11.10 1.35 11.93
CA SER A 190 10.02 0.66 12.64
C SER A 190 9.56 -0.53 11.80
N VAL A 191 9.90 -1.74 12.23
CA VAL A 191 9.32 -2.97 11.66
C VAL A 191 7.90 -3.12 12.17
N VAL A 192 6.92 -3.22 11.27
CA VAL A 192 5.49 -3.19 11.61
C VAL A 192 4.79 -4.45 11.11
N ASP A 193 4.15 -5.16 12.03
CA ASP A 193 3.27 -6.28 11.75
C ASP A 193 1.86 -5.77 11.45
N ALA A 194 1.41 -6.00 10.24
CA ALA A 194 0.08 -5.60 9.78
C ALA A 194 -1.02 -6.63 10.06
N ARG A 195 -0.70 -7.80 10.60
CA ARG A 195 -1.67 -8.85 10.89
C ARG A 195 -2.54 -8.48 12.10
N ASN A 196 -3.69 -9.14 12.22
CA ASN A 196 -4.56 -8.96 13.38
C ASN A 196 -3.87 -9.40 14.68
N ALA A 197 -4.30 -8.83 15.80
CA ALA A 197 -3.71 -9.03 17.13
C ALA A 197 -3.56 -10.51 17.55
N ALA A 198 -4.49 -11.38 17.14
CA ALA A 198 -4.42 -12.80 17.45
C ALA A 198 -3.22 -13.51 16.77
N PHE A 199 -2.81 -13.07 15.57
CA PHE A 199 -1.61 -13.58 14.90
C PHE A 199 -0.33 -12.96 15.50
N TYR A 200 -0.38 -11.68 15.83
CA TYR A 200 0.75 -11.00 16.47
C TYR A 200 1.10 -11.62 17.81
N SER A 201 0.13 -11.86 18.67
CA SER A 201 0.32 -12.50 19.99
C SER A 201 0.64 -14.00 19.94
N GLY A 202 0.48 -14.63 18.76
CA GLY A 202 0.64 -16.08 18.61
C GLY A 202 -0.54 -16.92 19.10
N ALA A 203 -1.66 -16.31 19.45
CA ALA A 203 -2.92 -17.00 19.75
C ALA A 203 -3.48 -17.75 18.52
N GLN A 204 -3.20 -17.21 17.32
CA GLN A 204 -3.48 -17.86 16.05
C GLN A 204 -2.19 -18.03 15.24
N ARG A 205 -2.17 -19.04 14.37
CA ARG A 205 -1.09 -19.28 13.40
C ARG A 205 -1.63 -19.09 11.98
N GLY A 206 -0.83 -18.45 11.13
CA GLY A 206 -1.07 -18.39 9.70
C GLY A 206 -0.47 -19.61 8.97
N GLY A 207 -0.41 -19.50 7.64
CA GLY A 207 0.03 -20.59 6.78
C GLY A 207 -1.07 -21.64 6.54
N ASN A 208 -0.65 -22.83 6.16
CA ASN A 208 -1.55 -23.99 5.96
C ASN A 208 -0.93 -25.22 6.63
N GLN A 209 -1.63 -26.38 6.55
CA GLN A 209 -1.15 -27.63 7.20
C GLN A 209 0.22 -28.09 6.68
N ALA A 210 0.53 -27.87 5.40
CA ALA A 210 1.81 -28.28 4.79
C ALA A 210 2.95 -27.30 5.12
N SER A 211 2.64 -26.03 5.39
CA SER A 211 3.62 -24.97 5.72
C SER A 211 3.01 -24.02 6.77
N PRO A 212 2.89 -24.46 8.03
CA PRO A 212 2.37 -23.60 9.09
C PRO A 212 3.38 -22.52 9.44
N HIS A 213 2.91 -21.29 9.66
CA HIS A 213 3.76 -20.23 10.17
C HIS A 213 4.11 -20.47 11.64
N LYS A 214 5.22 -19.88 12.10
CA LYS A 214 5.54 -19.80 13.53
C LYS A 214 4.42 -19.07 14.28
N ALA A 215 4.27 -19.30 15.58
CA ALA A 215 3.35 -18.54 16.44
C ALA A 215 4.03 -17.25 16.92
N GLY A 216 3.31 -16.13 16.86
CA GLY A 216 3.82 -14.83 17.28
C GLY A 216 4.25 -13.93 16.12
N HIS A 217 5.17 -13.01 16.38
CA HIS A 217 5.60 -11.95 15.47
C HIS A 217 7.13 -11.88 15.37
N ILE A 218 7.66 -11.15 14.40
CA ILE A 218 9.10 -10.83 14.30
C ILE A 218 9.50 -10.08 15.57
N GLU A 219 10.53 -10.58 16.28
CA GLU A 219 10.97 -9.99 17.54
C GLU A 219 11.27 -8.48 17.36
N GLY A 220 10.70 -7.65 18.26
CA GLY A 220 10.82 -6.19 18.20
C GLY A 220 9.89 -5.49 17.20
N ALA A 221 9.11 -6.23 16.41
CA ALA A 221 8.11 -5.62 15.54
C ALA A 221 6.97 -4.98 16.35
N LYS A 222 6.42 -3.91 15.80
CA LYS A 222 5.30 -3.14 16.35
C LYS A 222 3.99 -3.61 15.69
N SER A 223 2.88 -3.65 16.45
CA SER A 223 1.60 -4.09 15.92
C SER A 223 0.78 -2.89 15.42
N VAL A 224 0.48 -2.88 14.13
CA VAL A 224 -0.49 -1.98 13.50
C VAL A 224 -1.40 -2.82 12.62
N PRO A 225 -2.50 -3.38 13.15
CA PRO A 225 -3.39 -4.22 12.38
C PRO A 225 -3.96 -3.47 11.18
N PHE A 226 -3.93 -4.11 9.99
CA PHE A 226 -4.44 -3.48 8.77
C PHE A 226 -5.91 -3.07 8.89
N SER A 227 -6.73 -3.86 9.60
CA SER A 227 -8.15 -3.56 9.87
C SER A 227 -8.36 -2.23 10.59
N ASP A 228 -7.37 -1.80 11.40
CA ASP A 228 -7.49 -0.60 12.22
C ASP A 228 -7.16 0.68 11.43
N THR A 229 -6.72 0.56 10.18
CA THR A 229 -6.41 1.71 9.32
C THR A 229 -7.62 2.26 8.57
N VAL A 230 -8.74 1.54 8.56
CA VAL A 230 -9.97 1.92 7.87
C VAL A 230 -11.16 2.00 8.82
N ASN A 231 -12.19 2.72 8.41
CA ASN A 231 -13.50 2.77 9.05
C ASN A 231 -14.35 1.55 8.64
N ALA A 232 -15.51 1.38 9.29
CA ALA A 232 -16.43 0.29 8.99
C ALA A 232 -16.98 0.32 7.54
N ASP A 233 -16.95 1.48 6.90
CA ASP A 233 -17.35 1.66 5.50
C ASP A 233 -16.18 1.56 4.51
N ASN A 234 -15.05 1.03 4.94
CA ASN A 234 -13.79 0.86 4.19
C ASN A 234 -13.14 2.18 3.72
N THR A 235 -13.57 3.34 4.20
CA THR A 235 -12.83 4.57 4.00
C THR A 235 -11.58 4.60 4.88
N LEU A 236 -10.51 5.20 4.39
CA LEU A 236 -9.28 5.36 5.16
C LEU A 236 -9.52 6.31 6.34
N LYS A 237 -9.14 5.91 7.55
CA LYS A 237 -9.28 6.74 8.74
C LYS A 237 -8.66 8.13 8.58
N PRO A 238 -9.19 9.15 9.26
CA PRO A 238 -8.59 10.49 9.30
C PRO A 238 -7.13 10.46 9.75
N ALA A 239 -6.30 11.37 9.21
CA ALA A 239 -4.87 11.43 9.51
C ALA A 239 -4.58 11.48 11.03
N ALA A 240 -5.39 12.21 11.80
CA ALA A 240 -5.21 12.30 13.25
C ALA A 240 -5.44 10.96 13.98
N GLU A 241 -6.36 10.12 13.49
CA GLU A 241 -6.61 8.79 14.05
C GLU A 241 -5.51 7.81 13.65
N LEU A 242 -5.09 7.85 12.39
CA LEU A 242 -3.94 7.06 11.92
C LEU A 242 -2.67 7.43 12.70
N GLN A 243 -2.40 8.72 12.90
CA GLN A 243 -1.24 9.17 13.68
C GLN A 243 -1.27 8.62 15.13
N LYS A 244 -2.45 8.62 15.77
CA LYS A 244 -2.61 8.01 17.10
C LYS A 244 -2.33 6.51 17.07
N LEU A 245 -2.82 5.79 16.05
CA LEU A 245 -2.60 4.36 15.89
C LEU A 245 -1.11 4.03 15.78
N PHE A 246 -0.38 4.71 14.89
CA PHE A 246 1.06 4.50 14.71
C PHE A 246 1.86 4.89 15.95
N THR A 247 1.54 6.02 16.59
CA THR A 247 2.22 6.47 17.81
C THR A 247 1.98 5.52 18.97
N ALA A 248 0.75 5.03 19.15
CA ALA A 248 0.42 4.03 20.19
C ALA A 248 1.19 2.72 20.00
N ALA A 249 1.44 2.33 18.75
CA ALA A 249 2.31 1.18 18.42
C ALA A 249 3.81 1.47 18.65
N GLY A 250 4.19 2.71 18.97
CA GLY A 250 5.58 3.11 19.18
C GLY A 250 6.34 3.47 17.90
N VAL A 251 5.66 3.70 16.78
CA VAL A 251 6.27 4.26 15.55
C VAL A 251 6.52 5.75 15.79
N LYS A 252 7.74 6.20 15.56
CA LYS A 252 8.15 7.58 15.83
C LYS A 252 8.06 8.43 14.55
N PRO A 253 7.78 9.73 14.66
CA PRO A 253 7.92 10.66 13.53
C PRO A 253 9.33 10.57 12.92
N GLY A 254 9.40 10.46 11.59
CA GLY A 254 10.66 10.32 10.87
C GLY A 254 11.20 8.89 10.72
N ASP A 255 10.59 7.89 11.37
CA ASP A 255 10.96 6.49 11.14
C ASP A 255 10.66 6.09 9.68
N THR A 256 11.47 5.17 9.16
CA THR A 256 11.08 4.38 7.98
C THR A 256 10.23 3.21 8.45
N VAL A 257 8.99 3.14 8.00
CA VAL A 257 8.08 2.02 8.28
C VAL A 257 8.38 0.86 7.33
N VAL A 258 8.85 -0.26 7.87
CA VAL A 258 9.03 -1.52 7.14
C VAL A 258 7.89 -2.45 7.54
N ALA A 259 6.87 -2.56 6.68
CA ALA A 259 5.69 -3.36 7.01
C ALA A 259 5.78 -4.78 6.45
N TYR A 260 5.23 -5.73 7.20
CA TYR A 260 5.03 -7.11 6.79
C TYR A 260 3.66 -7.63 7.25
N CYS A 261 3.21 -8.74 6.66
CA CYS A 261 2.02 -9.46 7.15
C CYS A 261 2.22 -10.98 7.02
N HIS A 262 1.27 -11.71 6.46
CA HIS A 262 1.46 -13.12 6.11
C HIS A 262 2.29 -13.30 4.84
N ILE A 263 1.95 -12.55 3.77
CA ILE A 263 2.42 -12.72 2.40
C ILE A 263 2.60 -11.37 1.66
N GLY A 264 2.76 -10.26 2.37
CA GLY A 264 2.98 -8.93 1.78
C GLY A 264 1.73 -8.20 1.26
N GLN A 265 0.51 -8.71 1.45
CA GLN A 265 -0.72 -8.07 0.98
C GLN A 265 -1.29 -7.05 1.98
N GLN A 266 -1.66 -7.48 3.19
CA GLN A 266 -2.21 -6.60 4.24
C GLN A 266 -1.22 -5.50 4.65
N ALA A 267 0.07 -5.80 4.60
CA ALA A 267 1.15 -4.86 4.86
C ALA A 267 1.07 -3.61 3.98
N THR A 268 0.65 -3.75 2.72
CA THR A 268 0.54 -2.60 1.80
C THR A 268 -0.59 -1.65 2.15
N GLN A 269 -1.64 -2.10 2.83
CA GLN A 269 -2.68 -1.22 3.38
C GLN A 269 -2.14 -0.38 4.54
N VAL A 270 -1.31 -0.96 5.42
CA VAL A 270 -0.59 -0.22 6.46
C VAL A 270 0.42 0.75 5.86
N ILE A 271 1.10 0.36 4.78
CA ILE A 271 1.99 1.23 4.01
C ILE A 271 1.23 2.42 3.41
N LEU A 272 0.05 2.20 2.84
CA LEU A 272 -0.80 3.29 2.34
C LEU A 272 -1.14 4.28 3.46
N ALA A 273 -1.59 3.79 4.62
CA ALA A 273 -1.87 4.63 5.78
C ALA A 273 -0.62 5.42 6.24
N ALA A 274 0.53 4.75 6.34
CA ALA A 274 1.80 5.40 6.71
C ALA A 274 2.22 6.50 5.71
N ARG A 275 2.04 6.26 4.40
CA ARG A 275 2.35 7.25 3.36
C ARG A 275 1.47 8.50 3.48
N THR A 276 0.18 8.35 3.81
CA THR A 276 -0.70 9.53 4.03
C THR A 276 -0.30 10.37 5.23
N LEU A 277 0.53 9.84 6.11
CA LEU A 277 1.15 10.54 7.24
C LEU A 277 2.56 11.07 6.95
N GLY A 278 3.07 10.86 5.72
CA GLY A 278 4.40 11.30 5.30
C GLY A 278 5.56 10.41 5.74
N TYR A 279 5.31 9.20 6.24
CA TYR A 279 6.38 8.26 6.56
C TYR A 279 7.08 7.74 5.29
N ALA A 280 8.40 7.60 5.35
CA ALA A 280 9.11 6.73 4.42
C ALA A 280 8.69 5.28 4.65
N VAL A 281 8.48 4.51 3.56
CA VAL A 281 7.94 3.16 3.65
C VAL A 281 8.74 2.15 2.87
N ARG A 282 8.74 0.91 3.35
CA ARG A 282 9.23 -0.27 2.62
C ARG A 282 8.34 -1.48 2.92
N LEU A 283 8.28 -2.40 1.99
CA LEU A 283 7.60 -3.67 2.14
C LEU A 283 8.63 -4.78 2.34
N TYR A 284 8.48 -5.55 3.42
CA TYR A 284 9.10 -6.86 3.51
C TYR A 284 8.20 -7.85 2.75
N ASP A 285 8.53 -8.11 1.48
CA ASP A 285 7.66 -8.83 0.53
C ASP A 285 7.48 -10.31 0.92
N GLY A 286 8.57 -11.00 1.31
CA GLY A 286 8.52 -12.38 1.82
C GLY A 286 7.72 -12.55 3.12
N SER A 287 7.59 -11.48 3.88
CA SER A 287 6.73 -11.38 5.06
C SER A 287 6.93 -12.52 6.09
N PHE A 288 5.91 -12.81 6.89
CA PHE A 288 6.00 -13.85 7.92
C PHE A 288 6.02 -15.26 7.33
N GLU A 289 5.57 -15.44 6.08
CA GLU A 289 5.74 -16.69 5.34
C GLU A 289 7.22 -17.05 5.20
N GLU A 290 8.05 -16.11 4.72
CA GLU A 290 9.50 -16.32 4.60
C GLU A 290 10.17 -16.41 5.97
N TRP A 291 9.85 -15.48 6.90
CA TRP A 291 10.44 -15.44 8.23
C TRP A 291 10.24 -16.75 9.00
N SER A 292 9.05 -17.35 8.85
CA SER A 292 8.71 -18.61 9.52
C SER A 292 9.51 -19.81 9.04
N ARG A 293 10.04 -19.76 7.81
CA ARG A 293 10.86 -20.83 7.21
C ARG A 293 12.33 -20.72 7.60
N LYS A 294 12.74 -19.58 8.14
CA LYS A 294 14.12 -19.31 8.56
C LYS A 294 14.26 -19.52 10.08
N ASP A 295 15.48 -19.81 10.53
CA ASP A 295 15.79 -19.86 11.97
C ASP A 295 16.04 -18.43 12.49
N TYR A 296 14.97 -17.62 12.46
CA TYR A 296 14.99 -16.22 12.91
C TYR A 296 14.12 -16.03 14.15
N PRO A 297 14.42 -15.02 14.99
CA PRO A 297 13.76 -14.81 16.28
C PRO A 297 12.29 -14.39 16.08
N VAL A 298 11.42 -14.97 16.93
CA VAL A 298 10.02 -14.60 17.05
C VAL A 298 9.67 -14.37 18.51
N ALA A 299 8.80 -13.40 18.77
CA ALA A 299 8.20 -13.10 20.07
C ALA A 299 6.70 -13.38 20.06
N LYS A 300 6.09 -13.43 21.26
CA LYS A 300 4.63 -13.58 21.46
C LYS A 300 4.09 -12.43 22.27
#